data_a3ff8d3f82fa3a5359e48c6ea45e0e4a
#
_entry.id   a3ff8d3f82fa3a5359e48c6ea45e0e4a
#
_cell.length_a   1.000
_cell.length_b   1.000
_cell.length_c   1.000
_cell.angle_alpha   90.00
_cell.angle_beta   90.00
_cell.angle_gamma   90.00
#
_symmetry.space_group_name_H-M   'P 1'
#
loop_
_entity.id
_entity.type
_entity.pdbx_description
1 polymer ?
#
loop_
_entity_poly.entity_id
_entity_poly.type
_entity_poly.pdbx_seq_one_letter_code
_entity_poly.pdbx_strand_id
1 'polypeptide(L)'
;STCTIRTGSPAAPRYVAELLYIPPAWVSEHASLIDATSPSGTGERDYALLHITKSVDDAPLPAKFTALPLYDGQLTKNAIRGEVIAAGYPAVYAAGDTDTNLRTRSATTSVSELFTFGKQDVDVLALRGSSMGQQGSSGGPVVNADGYVIGMIATRGNDAADGPGSLRAITIDHINRTITEETNASLNQHLSGDITSRAQIFATTMTPFLTNLLTEEIEQ
;
A
#
# COMPACT_ATOMS: atom_id res chain seq x y z
N SER A 1 8.09 -7.14 -15.21
CA SER A 1 6.89 -6.29 -15.25
C SER A 1 7.25 -4.86 -14.85
N THR A 2 6.75 -3.87 -15.60
CA THR A 2 6.96 -2.46 -15.29
C THR A 2 5.64 -1.78 -14.98
N CYS A 3 5.67 -0.84 -14.03
CA CYS A 3 4.53 -0.02 -13.63
C CYS A 3 4.79 1.44 -13.98
N THR A 4 3.75 2.19 -14.27
CA THR A 4 3.85 3.64 -14.42
C THR A 4 3.39 4.32 -13.12
N ILE A 5 4.27 5.09 -12.51
CA ILE A 5 3.93 5.91 -11.34
C ILE A 5 3.40 7.26 -11.83
N ARG A 6 2.20 7.57 -11.39
CA ARG A 6 1.53 8.85 -11.68
C ARG A 6 1.58 9.73 -10.42
N THR A 7 1.87 11.01 -10.62
CA THR A 7 1.92 11.99 -9.51
C THR A 7 1.26 13.29 -9.92
N GLY A 8 0.93 14.11 -8.94
CA GLY A 8 0.29 15.41 -9.15
C GLY A 8 -1.22 15.36 -9.04
N SER A 9 -1.89 16.49 -9.28
CA SER A 9 -3.34 16.65 -9.23
C SER A 9 -3.81 17.61 -10.33
N PRO A 10 -4.24 17.12 -11.51
CA PRO A 10 -4.48 15.70 -11.86
C PRO A 10 -3.21 14.86 -11.92
N ALA A 11 -3.36 13.55 -11.68
CA ALA A 11 -2.24 12.61 -11.72
C ALA A 11 -1.78 12.37 -13.16
N ALA A 12 -0.50 12.65 -13.42
CA ALA A 12 0.13 12.42 -14.73
C ALA A 12 1.25 11.38 -14.63
N PRO A 13 1.49 10.56 -15.66
CA PRO A 13 2.63 9.66 -15.73
C PRO A 13 3.93 10.45 -15.52
N ARG A 14 4.75 10.01 -14.56
CA ARG A 14 6.01 10.69 -14.23
C ARG A 14 7.20 9.74 -14.22
N TYR A 15 7.00 8.53 -13.69
CA TYR A 15 8.11 7.61 -13.51
C TYR A 15 7.72 6.21 -13.98
N VAL A 16 8.72 5.45 -14.38
CA VAL A 16 8.63 4.02 -14.59
C VAL A 16 9.20 3.34 -13.36
N ALA A 17 8.53 2.32 -12.89
CA ALA A 17 8.97 1.53 -11.76
C ALA A 17 8.90 0.04 -12.08
N GLU A 18 9.69 -0.75 -11.38
CA GLU A 18 9.67 -2.20 -11.39
C GLU A 18 9.30 -2.74 -10.01
N LEU A 19 8.85 -3.97 -9.94
CA LEU A 19 8.53 -4.63 -8.68
C LEU A 19 9.83 -4.92 -7.92
N LEU A 20 9.94 -4.35 -6.73
CA LEU A 20 11.04 -4.62 -5.79
C LEU A 20 10.72 -5.81 -4.91
N TYR A 21 9.47 -5.90 -4.44
CA TYR A 21 9.00 -6.97 -3.56
C TYR A 21 7.47 -7.01 -3.53
N ILE A 22 6.93 -8.21 -3.46
CA ILE A 22 5.55 -8.51 -3.08
C ILE A 22 5.59 -9.78 -2.23
N PRO A 23 4.83 -9.89 -1.12
CA PRO A 23 4.81 -11.10 -0.31
C PRO A 23 4.38 -12.32 -1.13
N PRO A 24 5.24 -13.33 -1.32
CA PRO A 24 4.87 -14.54 -2.07
C PRO A 24 3.72 -15.30 -1.44
N ALA A 25 3.64 -15.29 -0.10
CA ALA A 25 2.54 -15.90 0.65
C ALA A 25 1.19 -15.28 0.25
N TRP A 26 1.12 -13.93 0.16
CA TRP A 26 -0.11 -13.24 -0.26
C TRP A 26 -0.55 -13.67 -1.66
N VAL A 27 0.39 -13.72 -2.61
CA VAL A 27 0.08 -14.14 -3.99
C VAL A 27 -0.43 -15.58 -4.02
N SER A 28 0.21 -16.51 -3.30
CA SER A 28 -0.21 -17.92 -3.23
C SER A 28 -1.58 -18.10 -2.59
N GLU A 29 -1.88 -17.34 -1.54
CA GLU A 29 -3.15 -17.43 -0.82
C GLU A 29 -4.32 -16.82 -1.60
N HIS A 30 -4.06 -15.86 -2.49
CA HIS A 30 -5.09 -15.08 -3.18
C HIS A 30 -5.10 -15.28 -4.70
N ALA A 31 -4.26 -16.16 -5.25
CA ALA A 31 -4.18 -16.40 -6.70
C ALA A 31 -5.55 -16.75 -7.30
N SER A 32 -6.35 -17.58 -6.63
CA SER A 32 -7.70 -17.97 -7.07
C SER A 32 -8.73 -16.81 -7.05
N LEU A 33 -8.37 -15.66 -6.51
CA LEU A 33 -9.24 -14.48 -6.49
C LEU A 33 -8.94 -13.49 -7.63
N ILE A 34 -8.02 -13.82 -8.54
CA ILE A 34 -7.56 -12.90 -9.59
C ILE A 34 -8.70 -12.44 -10.51
N ASP A 35 -9.68 -13.31 -10.78
CA ASP A 35 -10.85 -13.03 -11.60
C ASP A 35 -12.10 -12.67 -10.78
N ALA A 36 -11.99 -12.59 -9.46
CA ALA A 36 -13.13 -12.30 -8.61
C ALA A 36 -13.61 -10.86 -8.79
N THR A 37 -14.90 -10.68 -9.10
CA THR A 37 -15.52 -9.35 -9.23
C THR A 37 -15.57 -8.58 -7.93
N SER A 38 -15.52 -9.26 -6.80
CA SER A 38 -15.51 -8.70 -5.45
C SER A 38 -14.59 -9.51 -4.56
N PRO A 39 -13.26 -9.38 -4.73
CA PRO A 39 -12.31 -10.10 -3.92
C PRO A 39 -12.47 -9.69 -2.45
N SER A 40 -12.43 -10.68 -1.56
CA SER A 40 -12.48 -10.48 -0.11
C SER A 40 -11.17 -10.93 0.51
N GLY A 41 -10.75 -10.25 1.57
CA GLY A 41 -9.53 -10.61 2.30
C GLY A 41 -9.37 -9.74 3.55
N THR A 42 -8.47 -10.15 4.41
CA THR A 42 -8.17 -9.42 5.65
C THR A 42 -7.28 -8.20 5.42
N GLY A 43 -6.60 -8.14 4.29
CA GLY A 43 -5.54 -7.17 4.00
C GLY A 43 -4.18 -7.57 4.58
N GLU A 44 -4.09 -8.74 5.24
CA GLU A 44 -2.82 -9.26 5.73
C GLU A 44 -1.87 -9.49 4.56
N ARG A 45 -0.66 -8.96 4.64
CA ARG A 45 0.37 -8.99 3.59
C ARG A 45 -0.04 -8.37 2.24
N ASP A 46 -1.15 -7.61 2.20
CA ASP A 46 -1.61 -6.91 0.99
C ASP A 46 -0.79 -5.62 0.76
N TYR A 47 0.47 -5.78 0.38
CA TYR A 47 1.37 -4.67 0.04
C TYR A 47 2.42 -5.08 -0.99
N ALA A 48 2.99 -4.09 -1.66
CA ALA A 48 4.11 -4.26 -2.56
C ALA A 48 5.08 -3.08 -2.45
N LEU A 49 6.35 -3.32 -2.75
CA LEU A 49 7.38 -2.30 -2.89
C LEU A 49 7.73 -2.15 -4.37
N LEU A 50 7.81 -0.92 -4.84
CA LEU A 50 8.21 -0.58 -6.19
C LEU A 50 9.51 0.23 -6.19
N HIS A 51 10.39 -0.07 -7.13
CA HIS A 51 11.63 0.67 -7.38
C HIS A 51 11.45 1.57 -8.60
N ILE A 52 11.54 2.88 -8.43
CA ILE A 52 11.51 3.84 -9.54
C ILE A 52 12.85 3.76 -10.29
N THR A 53 12.79 3.42 -11.58
CA THR A 53 13.99 3.18 -12.40
C THR A 53 14.34 4.34 -13.33
N LYS A 54 13.34 5.07 -13.83
CA LYS A 54 13.53 6.23 -14.68
C LYS A 54 12.33 7.16 -14.74
N SER A 55 12.51 8.37 -15.26
CA SER A 55 11.43 9.26 -15.63
C SER A 55 10.79 8.81 -16.96
N VAL A 56 9.49 9.13 -17.14
CA VAL A 56 8.76 8.80 -18.38
C VAL A 56 9.29 9.58 -19.58
N ASP A 57 9.77 10.80 -19.35
CA ASP A 57 10.33 11.71 -20.35
C ASP A 57 11.86 11.58 -20.50
N ASP A 58 12.44 10.51 -19.93
CA ASP A 58 13.89 10.24 -19.90
C ASP A 58 14.74 11.35 -19.22
N ALA A 59 14.11 12.30 -18.54
CA ALA A 59 14.83 13.27 -17.70
C ALA A 59 15.55 12.55 -16.54
N PRO A 60 16.68 13.06 -16.07
CA PRO A 60 17.38 12.49 -14.91
C PRO A 60 16.45 12.41 -13.69
N LEU A 61 16.52 11.31 -12.96
CA LEU A 61 15.82 11.19 -11.68
C LEU A 61 16.34 12.24 -10.69
N PRO A 62 15.49 12.77 -9.81
CA PRO A 62 15.95 13.66 -8.75
C PRO A 62 16.93 12.92 -7.84
N ALA A 63 17.96 13.61 -7.38
CA ALA A 63 18.95 13.05 -6.45
C ALA A 63 18.32 12.54 -5.15
N LYS A 64 17.17 13.11 -4.77
CA LYS A 64 16.36 12.70 -3.62
C LYS A 64 14.89 12.96 -3.91
N PHE A 65 14.06 11.95 -3.68
CA PHE A 65 12.60 12.11 -3.66
C PHE A 65 12.16 12.69 -2.31
N THR A 66 11.18 13.59 -2.34
CA THR A 66 10.48 13.99 -1.12
C THR A 66 9.59 12.84 -0.67
N ALA A 67 9.77 12.38 0.55
CA ALA A 67 9.00 11.30 1.14
C ALA A 67 8.59 11.66 2.57
N LEU A 68 7.46 11.13 3.00
CA LEU A 68 7.08 11.16 4.41
C LEU A 68 7.88 10.11 5.17
N PRO A 69 8.32 10.41 6.41
CA PRO A 69 9.00 9.42 7.25
C PRO A 69 8.02 8.31 7.63
N LEU A 70 8.51 7.08 7.64
CA LEU A 70 7.77 5.94 8.16
C LEU A 70 7.89 5.90 9.69
N TYR A 71 6.80 5.54 10.36
CA TYR A 71 6.82 5.30 11.79
C TYR A 71 7.51 3.97 12.08
N ASP A 72 8.56 3.98 12.88
CA ASP A 72 9.38 2.81 13.22
C ASP A 72 9.02 2.17 14.57
N GLY A 73 8.02 2.72 15.27
CA GLY A 73 7.54 2.22 16.55
C GLY A 73 6.30 1.34 16.43
N GLN A 74 6.00 0.64 17.52
CA GLN A 74 4.74 -0.10 17.67
C GLN A 74 3.62 0.83 18.09
N LEU A 75 2.46 0.70 17.44
CA LEU A 75 1.26 1.39 17.85
C LEU A 75 0.65 0.71 19.09
N THR A 76 0.12 1.52 19.98
CA THR A 76 -0.53 1.06 21.21
C THR A 76 -1.96 1.57 21.28
N LYS A 77 -2.69 1.18 22.31
CA LYS A 77 -4.06 1.69 22.59
C LYS A 77 -4.15 3.21 22.63
N ASN A 78 -3.04 3.92 22.86
CA ASN A 78 -3.01 5.38 22.85
C ASN A 78 -3.28 5.97 21.45
N ALA A 79 -3.10 5.19 20.37
CA ALA A 79 -3.46 5.60 19.02
C ALA A 79 -4.98 5.71 18.81
N ILE A 80 -5.80 5.04 19.63
CA ILE A 80 -7.26 5.11 19.54
C ILE A 80 -7.73 6.53 19.83
N ARG A 81 -8.61 7.06 18.98
CA ARG A 81 -9.08 8.45 18.92
C ARG A 81 -8.01 9.47 18.50
N GLY A 82 -6.80 9.02 18.19
CA GLY A 82 -5.77 9.85 17.57
C GLY A 82 -6.24 10.35 16.21
N GLU A 83 -6.06 11.64 15.98
CA GLU A 83 -6.32 12.26 14.68
C GLU A 83 -5.27 11.81 13.67
N VAL A 84 -5.71 11.49 12.46
CA VAL A 84 -4.86 11.08 11.35
C VAL A 84 -5.36 11.68 10.05
N ILE A 85 -4.47 11.80 9.07
CA ILE A 85 -4.79 12.17 7.69
C ILE A 85 -4.69 10.92 6.84
N ALA A 86 -5.79 10.54 6.18
CA ALA A 86 -5.80 9.56 5.11
C ALA A 86 -5.71 10.29 3.77
N ALA A 87 -4.85 9.83 2.84
CA ALA A 87 -4.66 10.45 1.54
C ALA A 87 -4.59 9.41 0.42
N GLY A 88 -4.86 9.82 -0.82
CA GLY A 88 -4.83 8.92 -1.98
C GLY A 88 -5.44 9.52 -3.23
N TYR A 89 -5.83 8.66 -4.17
CA TYR A 89 -6.45 9.02 -5.45
C TYR A 89 -7.80 8.30 -5.61
N PRO A 90 -8.86 8.69 -4.87
CA PRO A 90 -10.16 8.02 -4.97
C PRO A 90 -10.74 8.15 -6.38
N ALA A 91 -11.05 7.04 -7.02
CA ALA A 91 -11.51 6.98 -8.42
C ALA A 91 -12.88 7.66 -8.64
N VAL A 92 -13.74 7.69 -7.63
CA VAL A 92 -15.08 8.31 -7.70
C VAL A 92 -15.03 9.81 -8.01
N TYR A 93 -13.90 10.48 -7.73
CA TYR A 93 -13.72 11.90 -8.05
C TYR A 93 -13.08 12.14 -9.42
N ALA A 94 -12.80 11.10 -10.18
CA ALA A 94 -12.40 11.21 -11.57
C ALA A 94 -13.66 11.39 -12.42
N ALA A 95 -14.00 12.63 -12.78
CA ALA A 95 -15.12 12.91 -13.65
C ALA A 95 -14.82 12.40 -15.08
N GLY A 96 -15.51 11.37 -15.52
CA GLY A 96 -15.40 10.81 -16.86
C GLY A 96 -14.30 9.78 -17.03
N ASP A 97 -13.16 10.16 -17.56
CA ASP A 97 -12.03 9.26 -17.81
C ASP A 97 -11.11 9.19 -16.58
N THR A 98 -11.09 8.01 -15.90
CA THR A 98 -10.26 7.76 -14.72
C THR A 98 -8.77 7.87 -15.04
N ASP A 99 -8.35 7.61 -16.28
CA ASP A 99 -6.95 7.64 -16.67
C ASP A 99 -6.38 9.06 -16.76
N THR A 100 -7.22 10.06 -16.97
CA THR A 100 -6.77 11.43 -17.17
C THR A 100 -7.12 12.39 -16.02
N ASN A 101 -8.06 12.03 -15.13
CA ASN A 101 -8.62 12.95 -14.14
C ASN A 101 -8.46 12.54 -12.68
N LEU A 102 -7.62 11.55 -12.36
CA LEU A 102 -7.33 11.20 -10.97
C LEU A 102 -6.74 12.41 -10.23
N ARG A 103 -7.37 12.80 -9.12
CA ARG A 103 -6.91 13.92 -8.29
C ARG A 103 -6.58 13.44 -6.89
N THR A 104 -5.48 13.95 -6.34
CA THR A 104 -5.16 13.73 -4.93
C THR A 104 -6.27 14.25 -4.05
N ARG A 105 -6.60 13.48 -3.02
CA ARG A 105 -7.50 13.86 -1.94
C ARG A 105 -6.88 13.47 -0.62
N SER A 106 -7.25 14.20 0.41
CA SER A 106 -6.95 13.84 1.78
C SER A 106 -8.15 14.19 2.66
N ALA A 107 -8.29 13.48 3.75
CA ALA A 107 -9.30 13.77 4.77
C ALA A 107 -8.71 13.50 6.14
N THR A 108 -9.02 14.38 7.07
CA THR A 108 -8.79 14.16 8.49
C THR A 108 -9.85 13.20 9.01
N THR A 109 -9.41 12.20 9.74
CA THR A 109 -10.25 11.22 10.43
C THR A 109 -9.58 10.83 11.74
N SER A 110 -10.06 9.78 12.41
CA SER A 110 -9.44 9.28 13.63
C SER A 110 -9.41 7.76 13.66
N VAL A 111 -8.45 7.20 14.39
CA VAL A 111 -8.39 5.77 14.66
C VAL A 111 -9.55 5.40 15.57
N SER A 112 -10.43 4.48 15.15
CA SER A 112 -11.57 3.99 15.93
C SER A 112 -11.21 2.75 16.73
N GLU A 113 -10.44 1.83 16.12
CA GLU A 113 -10.10 0.54 16.72
C GLU A 113 -8.75 0.04 16.19
N LEU A 114 -8.16 -0.90 16.92
CA LEU A 114 -6.91 -1.57 16.57
C LEU A 114 -7.16 -3.08 16.52
N PHE A 115 -6.65 -3.74 15.48
CA PHE A 115 -6.79 -5.17 15.31
C PHE A 115 -5.43 -5.84 15.18
N THR A 116 -5.42 -7.14 15.44
CA THR A 116 -4.24 -8.01 15.30
C THR A 116 -4.62 -9.24 14.48
N PHE A 117 -3.72 -9.67 13.60
CA PHE A 117 -3.78 -10.99 12.96
C PHE A 117 -3.17 -12.06 13.89
N GLY A 118 -2.23 -11.67 14.73
CA GLY A 118 -1.60 -12.50 15.75
C GLY A 118 -2.16 -12.26 17.15
N LYS A 119 -1.29 -12.34 18.17
CA LYS A 119 -1.73 -12.30 19.57
C LYS A 119 -1.37 -11.01 20.32
N GLN A 120 -0.44 -10.19 19.87
CA GLN A 120 0.12 -9.10 20.67
C GLN A 120 0.31 -7.77 19.94
N ASP A 121 0.64 -7.77 18.64
CA ASP A 121 1.00 -6.57 17.92
C ASP A 121 -0.19 -5.96 17.19
N VAL A 122 -0.17 -4.65 16.99
CA VAL A 122 -1.21 -3.95 16.23
C VAL A 122 -0.90 -4.06 14.75
N ASP A 123 -1.71 -4.84 14.04
CA ASP A 123 -1.52 -5.11 12.62
C ASP A 123 -2.36 -4.19 11.73
N VAL A 124 -3.57 -3.82 12.20
CA VAL A 124 -4.54 -3.06 11.42
C VAL A 124 -5.13 -1.92 12.24
N LEU A 125 -5.24 -0.76 11.61
CA LEU A 125 -5.98 0.40 12.08
C LEU A 125 -7.37 0.41 11.46
N ALA A 126 -8.42 0.52 12.28
CA ALA A 126 -9.71 0.97 11.80
C ALA A 126 -9.77 2.50 11.84
N LEU A 127 -10.24 3.09 10.76
CA LEU A 127 -10.40 4.54 10.62
C LEU A 127 -11.89 4.85 10.52
N ARG A 128 -12.32 5.90 11.23
CA ARG A 128 -13.69 6.41 11.11
C ARG A 128 -13.98 6.85 9.67
N GLY A 129 -15.26 6.84 9.32
CA GLY A 129 -15.74 7.23 8.01
C GLY A 129 -15.23 8.60 7.57
N SER A 130 -14.84 8.66 6.31
CA SER A 130 -14.34 9.88 5.67
C SER A 130 -14.58 9.86 4.17
N SER A 131 -14.34 10.98 3.49
CA SER A 131 -14.40 11.06 2.03
C SER A 131 -13.34 10.20 1.32
N MET A 132 -12.39 9.63 2.06
CA MET A 132 -11.37 8.73 1.53
C MET A 132 -11.84 7.27 1.41
N GLY A 133 -12.98 6.90 1.98
CA GLY A 133 -13.53 5.54 1.93
C GLY A 133 -14.12 5.16 0.57
N GLN A 134 -13.34 5.28 -0.49
CA GLN A 134 -13.72 5.06 -1.88
C GLN A 134 -12.71 4.14 -2.58
N GLN A 135 -13.15 3.51 -3.67
CA GLN A 135 -12.24 2.76 -4.55
C GLN A 135 -11.10 3.67 -5.05
N GLY A 136 -9.90 3.12 -5.16
CA GLY A 136 -8.68 3.84 -5.53
C GLY A 136 -7.93 4.47 -4.36
N SER A 137 -8.46 4.42 -3.14
CA SER A 137 -7.74 4.88 -1.94
C SER A 137 -6.74 3.85 -1.40
N SER A 138 -6.85 2.58 -1.79
CA SER A 138 -5.90 1.52 -1.40
C SER A 138 -4.47 1.87 -1.81
N GLY A 139 -3.49 1.54 -0.97
CA GLY A 139 -2.11 1.96 -1.10
C GLY A 139 -1.83 3.39 -0.59
N GLY A 140 -2.86 4.17 -0.28
CA GLY A 140 -2.73 5.52 0.27
C GLY A 140 -2.21 5.52 1.71
N PRO A 141 -1.41 6.54 2.11
CA PRO A 141 -0.86 6.64 3.45
C PRO A 141 -1.91 7.07 4.49
N VAL A 142 -1.70 6.58 5.70
CA VAL A 142 -2.31 7.10 6.93
C VAL A 142 -1.20 7.78 7.74
N VAL A 143 -1.33 9.09 7.96
CA VAL A 143 -0.32 9.94 8.57
C VAL A 143 -0.80 10.43 9.93
N ASN A 144 0.00 10.31 10.97
CA ASN A 144 -0.32 10.81 12.30
C ASN A 144 -0.05 12.33 12.44
N ALA A 145 -0.41 12.89 13.60
CA ALA A 145 -0.22 14.32 13.89
C ALA A 145 1.26 14.78 13.87
N ASP A 146 2.19 13.86 14.07
CA ASP A 146 3.63 14.15 14.03
C ASP A 146 4.22 14.09 12.61
N GLY A 147 3.39 13.77 11.59
CA GLY A 147 3.80 13.69 10.19
C GLY A 147 4.42 12.37 9.76
N TYR A 148 4.32 11.32 10.58
CA TYR A 148 4.78 9.98 10.23
C TYR A 148 3.68 9.16 9.55
N VAL A 149 4.05 8.39 8.52
CA VAL A 149 3.19 7.34 7.98
C VAL A 149 3.12 6.19 8.97
N ILE A 150 1.95 5.97 9.55
CA ILE A 150 1.69 4.91 10.53
C ILE A 150 1.03 3.67 9.91
N GLY A 151 0.48 3.80 8.72
CA GLY A 151 -0.18 2.70 8.02
C GLY A 151 -0.45 3.00 6.55
N MET A 152 -0.84 1.97 5.83
CA MET A 152 -1.24 2.01 4.42
C MET A 152 -2.67 1.47 4.28
N ILE A 153 -3.54 2.22 3.60
CA ILE A 153 -4.92 1.81 3.34
C ILE A 153 -4.92 0.53 2.51
N ALA A 154 -5.58 -0.52 3.01
CA ALA A 154 -5.70 -1.80 2.33
C ALA A 154 -7.13 -2.14 1.95
N THR A 155 -8.10 -2.02 2.90
CA THR A 155 -9.48 -2.47 2.68
C THR A 155 -10.51 -1.46 3.20
N ARG A 156 -11.78 -1.71 2.89
CA ARG A 156 -12.89 -0.99 3.51
C ARG A 156 -13.05 -1.39 4.98
N GLY A 157 -13.51 -0.45 5.78
CA GLY A 157 -13.88 -0.67 7.17
C GLY A 157 -15.31 -1.19 7.33
N ASN A 158 -15.81 -1.11 8.56
CA ASN A 158 -17.18 -1.43 8.91
C ASN A 158 -18.00 -0.13 9.05
N ASP A 159 -18.70 0.26 7.99
CA ASP A 159 -19.48 1.51 7.98
C ASP A 159 -20.56 1.57 9.07
N ALA A 160 -21.07 0.43 9.53
CA ALA A 160 -22.05 0.39 10.62
C ALA A 160 -21.42 0.76 11.98
N ALA A 161 -20.16 0.41 12.20
CA ALA A 161 -19.45 0.70 13.45
C ALA A 161 -18.71 2.04 13.40
N ASP A 162 -18.06 2.33 12.26
CA ASP A 162 -17.09 3.42 12.13
C ASP A 162 -17.62 4.62 11.33
N GLY A 163 -18.81 4.50 10.75
CA GLY A 163 -19.46 5.50 9.89
C GLY A 163 -19.16 5.32 8.39
N PRO A 164 -19.96 5.94 7.53
CA PRO A 164 -19.84 5.80 6.08
C PRO A 164 -18.47 6.21 5.57
N GLY A 165 -17.88 5.39 4.69
CA GLY A 165 -16.53 5.60 4.17
C GLY A 165 -15.42 5.25 5.15
N SER A 166 -15.68 4.34 6.07
CA SER A 166 -14.66 3.79 6.96
C SER A 166 -13.64 2.96 6.20
N LEU A 167 -12.41 2.90 6.72
CA LEU A 167 -11.26 2.25 6.10
C LEU A 167 -10.53 1.35 7.11
N ARG A 168 -9.79 0.39 6.57
CA ARG A 168 -8.78 -0.38 7.27
C ARG A 168 -7.43 -0.10 6.64
N ALA A 169 -6.43 0.11 7.50
CA ALA A 169 -5.04 0.30 7.07
C ALA A 169 -4.14 -0.69 7.81
N ILE A 170 -3.27 -1.38 7.09
CA ILE A 170 -2.21 -2.18 7.70
C ILE A 170 -1.13 -1.25 8.26
N THR A 171 -0.58 -1.57 9.42
CA THR A 171 0.42 -0.71 10.06
C THR A 171 1.79 -0.86 9.40
N ILE A 172 2.64 0.18 9.50
CA ILE A 172 4.03 0.09 9.03
C ILE A 172 4.81 -0.95 9.83
N ASP A 173 4.51 -1.11 11.12
CA ASP A 173 5.12 -2.16 11.95
C ASP A 173 4.75 -3.56 11.45
N HIS A 174 3.50 -3.81 11.07
CA HIS A 174 3.08 -5.07 10.47
C HIS A 174 3.83 -5.36 9.16
N ILE A 175 3.92 -4.37 8.26
CA ILE A 175 4.69 -4.49 7.01
C ILE A 175 6.15 -4.82 7.31
N ASN A 176 6.77 -4.12 8.28
CA ASN A 176 8.16 -4.37 8.65
C ASN A 176 8.37 -5.76 9.25
N ARG A 177 7.46 -6.25 10.10
CA ARG A 177 7.56 -7.59 10.68
C ARG A 177 7.43 -8.68 9.62
N THR A 178 6.39 -8.62 8.80
CA THR A 178 6.11 -9.63 7.78
C THR A 178 7.19 -9.70 6.70
N ILE A 179 7.70 -8.56 6.22
CA ILE A 179 8.82 -8.56 5.27
C ILE A 179 10.10 -9.10 5.90
N THR A 180 10.34 -8.81 7.19
CA THR A 180 11.51 -9.32 7.92
C THR A 180 11.42 -10.83 8.12
N GLU A 181 10.24 -11.35 8.46
CA GLU A 181 9.99 -12.79 8.59
C GLU A 181 10.25 -13.55 7.28
N GLU A 182 9.83 -12.98 6.15
CA GLU A 182 9.97 -13.64 4.85
C GLU A 182 11.36 -13.50 4.23
N THR A 183 12.08 -12.41 4.52
CA THR A 183 13.33 -12.06 3.81
C THR A 183 14.57 -11.99 4.69
N ASN A 184 14.41 -12.04 6.02
CA ASN A 184 15.46 -11.73 7.01
C ASN A 184 16.04 -10.31 6.87
N ALA A 185 15.32 -9.39 6.24
CA ALA A 185 15.72 -8.00 6.07
C ALA A 185 14.55 -7.06 6.41
N SER A 186 14.82 -6.01 7.19
CA SER A 186 13.80 -5.04 7.59
C SER A 186 13.31 -4.21 6.40
N LEU A 187 12.13 -3.58 6.56
CA LEU A 187 11.60 -2.65 5.56
C LEU A 187 12.61 -1.54 5.21
N ASN A 188 13.29 -0.97 6.21
CA ASN A 188 14.33 0.05 5.98
C ASN A 188 15.52 -0.49 5.17
N GLN A 189 15.91 -1.75 5.37
CA GLN A 189 16.94 -2.38 4.55
C GLN A 189 16.49 -2.59 3.12
N HIS A 190 15.22 -2.91 2.89
CA HIS A 190 14.64 -3.00 1.53
C HIS A 190 14.59 -1.64 0.82
N LEU A 191 14.35 -0.56 1.57
CA LEU A 191 14.24 0.81 1.04
C LEU A 191 15.59 1.56 0.95
N SER A 192 16.71 0.92 1.24
CA SER A 192 18.04 1.55 1.27
C SER A 192 19.13 0.70 0.62
N GLY A 193 20.29 1.28 0.37
CA GLY A 193 21.45 0.60 -0.25
C GLY A 193 21.21 0.26 -1.72
N ASP A 194 21.70 -0.89 -2.18
CA ASP A 194 21.59 -1.32 -3.58
C ASP A 194 20.21 -1.90 -3.90
N ILE A 195 19.23 -1.02 -4.06
CA ILE A 195 17.84 -1.36 -4.39
C ILE A 195 17.74 -1.99 -5.79
N THR A 196 18.57 -1.53 -6.74
CA THR A 196 18.58 -2.03 -8.12
C THR A 196 18.92 -3.52 -8.17
N SER A 197 19.99 -3.93 -7.48
CA SER A 197 20.35 -5.37 -7.44
C SER A 197 19.26 -6.20 -6.77
N ARG A 198 18.63 -5.70 -5.71
CA ARG A 198 17.52 -6.43 -5.06
C ARG A 198 16.31 -6.59 -5.97
N ALA A 199 15.89 -5.53 -6.67
CA ALA A 199 14.80 -5.61 -7.64
C ALA A 199 15.13 -6.62 -8.76
N GLN A 200 16.36 -6.63 -9.24
CA GLN A 200 16.82 -7.59 -10.27
C GLN A 200 16.83 -9.03 -9.76
N ILE A 201 17.26 -9.27 -8.52
CA ILE A 201 17.20 -10.60 -7.90
C ILE A 201 15.74 -11.05 -7.81
N PHE A 202 14.84 -10.22 -7.29
CA PHE A 202 13.42 -10.54 -7.21
C PHE A 202 12.81 -10.82 -8.59
N ALA A 203 13.12 -9.99 -9.58
CA ALA A 203 12.65 -10.15 -10.96
C ALA A 203 13.11 -11.47 -11.61
N THR A 204 14.31 -11.95 -11.29
CA THR A 204 14.88 -13.15 -11.89
C THR A 204 14.51 -14.43 -11.14
N THR A 205 14.24 -14.36 -9.84
CA THR A 205 13.97 -15.53 -8.99
C THR A 205 12.48 -15.70 -8.67
N MET A 206 11.82 -14.66 -8.20
CA MET A 206 10.45 -14.73 -7.70
C MET A 206 9.38 -14.42 -8.76
N THR A 207 9.62 -13.41 -9.60
CA THR A 207 8.62 -13.02 -10.61
C THR A 207 8.21 -14.15 -11.55
N PRO A 208 9.12 -14.99 -12.09
CA PRO A 208 8.72 -16.13 -12.92
C PRO A 208 7.83 -17.13 -12.18
N PHE A 209 8.17 -17.45 -10.93
CA PHE A 209 7.38 -18.34 -10.09
C PHE A 209 5.97 -17.80 -9.84
N LEU A 210 5.86 -16.54 -9.40
CA LEU A 210 4.58 -15.92 -9.11
C LEU A 210 3.72 -15.72 -10.37
N THR A 211 4.38 -15.40 -11.51
CA THR A 211 3.67 -15.29 -12.80
C THR A 211 3.08 -16.62 -13.22
N ASN A 212 3.85 -17.71 -13.08
CA ASN A 212 3.36 -19.05 -13.43
C ASN A 212 2.15 -19.46 -12.60
N LEU A 213 2.23 -19.21 -11.28
CA LEU A 213 1.14 -19.49 -10.34
C LEU A 213 -0.15 -18.73 -10.72
N LEU A 214 -0.05 -17.45 -11.06
CA LEU A 214 -1.21 -16.66 -11.48
C LEU A 214 -1.73 -17.10 -12.85
N THR A 215 -0.86 -17.51 -13.78
CA THR A 215 -1.25 -17.98 -15.11
C THR A 215 -2.05 -19.29 -15.01
N GLU A 216 -1.61 -20.21 -14.15
CA GLU A 216 -2.32 -21.48 -13.90
C GLU A 216 -3.73 -21.26 -13.36
N GLU A 217 -3.98 -20.23 -12.57
CA GLU A 217 -5.33 -19.89 -12.07
C GLU A 217 -6.22 -19.26 -13.15
N ILE A 218 -5.66 -18.45 -14.06
CA ILE A 218 -6.41 -17.81 -15.16
C ILE A 218 -6.81 -18.83 -16.24
N GLU A 219 -6.01 -19.87 -16.43
CA GLU A 219 -6.24 -20.88 -17.47
C GLU A 219 -7.22 -22.00 -17.05
N GLN A 220 -7.68 -22.02 -15.78
CA GLN A 220 -8.69 -22.95 -15.26
C GLN A 220 -10.11 -22.47 -15.52
#